data_8576d9c81b0ed090aa637bfde465728a
#
_entry.id   8576d9c81b0ed090aa637bfde465728a
#
_cell.length_a   1.000
_cell.length_b   1.000
_cell.length_c   1.000
_cell.angle_alpha   90.00
_cell.angle_beta   90.00
_cell.angle_gamma   90.00
#
_symmetry.space_group_name_H-M   'P 1'
#
loop_
_entity.id
_entity.type
_entity.pdbx_description
1 polymer ?
#
loop_
_entity_poly.entity_id
_entity_poly.type
_entity_poly.pdbx_seq_one_letter_code
_entity_poly.pdbx_strand_id
1 'polypeptide(L)'
;FQGIPIGGYNRLIEGLLEGIECRTGIDFFKSEYKRWWEYAEKLVYTGAIDEYFNYALGKLDWRTVSFKTRIENTPNYQGNAVVNYTSHNEPYTRVIEHKHFEMFGQDVYKNDKTVISEEYSTEYMDGMEPYYPVNDERNNALAEKYRKLAKKEKNVIFGGRLGLYKYFDMAPVIEQALNDCKQ
;
A
#
# COMPACT_ATOMS: atom_id res chain seq x y z
N PHE A 1 10.71 15.93 10.27
CA PHE A 1 9.48 16.57 9.79
C PHE A 1 8.55 15.50 9.25
N GLN A 2 7.24 15.70 9.45
CA GLN A 2 6.19 14.81 8.95
C GLN A 2 5.14 15.67 8.25
N GLY A 3 4.62 15.19 7.10
CA GLY A 3 3.64 15.95 6.34
C GLY A 3 3.13 15.18 5.13
N ILE A 4 2.16 15.78 4.46
CA ILE A 4 1.61 15.32 3.18
C ILE A 4 2.11 16.30 2.11
N PRO A 5 2.57 15.83 0.93
CA PRO A 5 2.99 16.72 -0.14
C PRO A 5 1.86 17.66 -0.57
N ILE A 6 2.19 18.95 -0.79
CA ILE A 6 1.23 19.91 -1.34
C ILE A 6 0.84 19.46 -2.76
N GLY A 7 -0.48 19.32 -3.00
CA GLY A 7 -1.02 18.78 -4.24
C GLY A 7 -1.13 17.25 -4.27
N GLY A 8 -0.85 16.59 -3.13
CA GLY A 8 -1.04 15.14 -2.94
C GLY A 8 0.13 14.29 -3.42
N TYR A 9 0.02 13.00 -3.18
CA TYR A 9 1.08 12.02 -3.47
C TYR A 9 1.29 11.76 -4.98
N ASN A 10 0.27 12.02 -5.83
CA ASN A 10 0.39 11.77 -7.27
C ASN A 10 1.55 12.57 -7.87
N ARG A 11 1.69 13.85 -7.53
CA ARG A 11 2.83 14.68 -8.01
C ARG A 11 4.19 14.15 -7.55
N LEU A 12 4.27 13.62 -6.33
CA LEU A 12 5.48 12.98 -5.85
C LEU A 12 5.84 11.75 -6.70
N ILE A 13 4.84 10.90 -6.97
CA ILE A 13 5.03 9.69 -7.78
C ILE A 13 5.37 10.05 -9.23
N GLU A 14 4.69 11.03 -9.82
CA GLU A 14 5.00 11.54 -11.16
C GLU A 14 6.45 12.02 -11.28
N GLY A 15 6.93 12.77 -10.26
CA GLY A 15 8.33 13.20 -10.22
C GLY A 15 9.33 12.04 -10.07
N LEU A 16 8.97 10.99 -9.29
CA LEU A 16 9.81 9.80 -9.15
C LEU A 16 9.85 8.96 -10.45
N LEU A 17 8.81 9.03 -11.28
CA LEU A 17 8.69 8.31 -12.54
C LEU A 17 9.18 9.12 -13.75
N GLU A 18 9.67 10.35 -13.55
CA GLU A 18 10.14 11.19 -14.66
C GLU A 18 11.23 10.49 -15.48
N GLY A 19 11.00 10.37 -16.79
CA GLY A 19 11.90 9.66 -17.71
C GLY A 19 11.85 8.14 -17.65
N ILE A 20 10.95 7.55 -16.84
CA ILE A 20 10.77 6.11 -16.72
C ILE A 20 9.49 5.70 -17.44
N GLU A 21 9.57 4.71 -18.34
CA GLU A 21 8.37 4.15 -18.98
C GLU A 21 7.49 3.48 -17.93
N CYS A 22 6.23 3.92 -17.82
CA CYS A 22 5.24 3.36 -16.92
C CYS A 22 4.06 2.80 -17.69
N ARG A 23 3.71 1.56 -17.43
CA ARG A 23 2.56 0.85 -18.02
C ARG A 23 1.60 0.44 -16.93
N THR A 24 0.36 0.88 -17.01
CA THR A 24 -0.72 0.56 -16.05
C THR A 24 -1.69 -0.46 -16.62
N GLY A 25 -2.54 -1.04 -15.76
CA GLY A 25 -3.53 -2.03 -16.16
C GLY A 25 -2.94 -3.40 -16.57
N ILE A 26 -1.70 -3.68 -16.17
CA ILE A 26 -0.99 -4.92 -16.49
C ILE A 26 -0.87 -5.78 -15.23
N ASP A 27 -1.44 -6.97 -15.30
CA ASP A 27 -1.21 -8.03 -14.31
C ASP A 27 0.07 -8.78 -14.71
N PHE A 28 1.09 -8.73 -13.86
CA PHE A 28 2.40 -9.32 -14.14
C PHE A 28 2.30 -10.81 -14.49
N PHE A 29 1.52 -11.59 -13.75
CA PHE A 29 1.43 -13.04 -13.95
C PHE A 29 0.57 -13.47 -15.13
N LYS A 30 -0.34 -12.59 -15.60
CA LYS A 30 -1.22 -12.84 -16.76
C LYS A 30 -0.69 -12.25 -18.06
N SER A 31 0.39 -11.46 -17.99
CA SER A 31 1.02 -10.82 -19.14
C SER A 31 2.27 -11.54 -19.60
N GLU A 32 2.79 -11.11 -20.75
CA GLU A 32 4.09 -11.53 -21.28
C GLU A 32 5.25 -11.18 -20.35
N TYR A 33 5.10 -10.14 -19.51
CA TYR A 33 6.12 -9.70 -18.56
C TYR A 33 6.42 -10.70 -17.44
N LYS A 34 5.62 -11.76 -17.32
CA LYS A 34 5.99 -12.91 -16.50
C LYS A 34 7.34 -13.51 -16.92
N ARG A 35 7.68 -13.39 -18.21
CA ARG A 35 8.99 -13.76 -18.76
C ARG A 35 9.94 -12.55 -18.78
N TRP A 36 10.07 -11.89 -17.65
CA TRP A 36 10.78 -10.62 -17.49
C TRP A 36 12.23 -10.66 -18.00
N TRP A 37 12.88 -11.81 -17.96
CA TRP A 37 14.26 -12.01 -18.48
C TRP A 37 14.39 -11.81 -20.00
N GLU A 38 13.29 -11.75 -20.75
CA GLU A 38 13.27 -11.41 -22.18
C GLU A 38 13.31 -9.88 -22.39
N TYR A 39 13.03 -9.10 -21.37
CA TYR A 39 12.85 -7.64 -21.43
C TYR A 39 13.87 -6.87 -20.58
N ALA A 40 14.46 -7.49 -19.54
CA ALA A 40 15.33 -6.82 -18.60
C ALA A 40 16.40 -7.77 -18.04
N GLU A 41 17.52 -7.21 -17.63
CA GLU A 41 18.60 -7.94 -16.95
C GLU A 41 18.28 -8.23 -15.48
N LYS A 42 17.48 -7.34 -14.83
CA LYS A 42 17.05 -7.47 -13.44
C LYS A 42 15.57 -7.17 -13.32
N LEU A 43 14.90 -7.84 -12.40
CA LEU A 43 13.53 -7.57 -11.96
C LEU A 43 13.55 -6.99 -10.56
N VAL A 44 12.88 -5.86 -10.35
CA VAL A 44 12.48 -5.39 -9.01
C VAL A 44 11.01 -5.78 -8.81
N TYR A 45 10.78 -6.80 -7.99
CA TYR A 45 9.45 -7.33 -7.75
C TYR A 45 8.89 -6.81 -6.42
N THR A 46 7.78 -6.07 -6.47
CA THR A 46 7.13 -5.48 -5.30
C THR A 46 5.76 -6.09 -5.00
N GLY A 47 5.32 -7.08 -5.75
CA GLY A 47 4.12 -7.88 -5.47
C GLY A 47 4.31 -8.87 -4.32
N ALA A 48 3.27 -9.66 -4.01
CA ALA A 48 3.32 -10.61 -2.91
C ALA A 48 4.37 -11.71 -3.14
N ILE A 49 5.25 -11.91 -2.16
CA ILE A 49 6.39 -12.84 -2.30
C ILE A 49 5.93 -14.29 -2.48
N ASP A 50 4.86 -14.72 -1.82
CA ASP A 50 4.30 -16.06 -1.94
C ASP A 50 3.67 -16.28 -3.32
N GLU A 51 3.05 -15.26 -3.91
CA GLU A 51 2.51 -15.29 -5.27
C GLU A 51 3.63 -15.46 -6.31
N TYR A 52 4.76 -14.76 -6.14
CA TYR A 52 5.93 -14.94 -7.02
C TYR A 52 6.36 -16.41 -7.11
N PHE A 53 6.36 -17.10 -5.98
CA PHE A 53 6.68 -18.53 -5.91
C PHE A 53 5.47 -19.45 -6.12
N ASN A 54 4.38 -18.93 -6.70
CA ASN A 54 3.16 -19.69 -6.97
C ASN A 54 2.63 -20.44 -5.72
N TYR A 55 2.74 -19.79 -4.56
CA TYR A 55 2.28 -20.31 -3.27
C TYR A 55 2.88 -21.68 -2.88
N ALA A 56 4.08 -22.01 -3.38
CA ALA A 56 4.70 -23.33 -3.23
C ALA A 56 4.89 -23.78 -1.76
N LEU A 57 4.95 -22.86 -0.80
CA LEU A 57 5.08 -23.12 0.62
C LEU A 57 3.78 -22.83 1.41
N GLY A 58 2.72 -22.42 0.72
CA GLY A 58 1.44 -21.97 1.28
C GLY A 58 1.25 -20.46 1.19
N LYS A 59 0.01 -20.00 1.38
CA LYS A 59 -0.35 -18.58 1.35
C LYS A 59 0.04 -17.89 2.67
N LEU A 60 0.54 -16.66 2.54
CA LEU A 60 0.71 -15.71 3.63
C LEU A 60 -0.61 -14.97 3.88
N ASP A 61 -0.95 -14.76 5.14
CA ASP A 61 -2.19 -14.12 5.51
C ASP A 61 -2.01 -12.58 5.55
N TRP A 62 -3.06 -11.89 5.15
CA TRP A 62 -3.11 -10.43 5.10
C TRP A 62 -4.34 -9.90 5.83
N ARG A 63 -4.27 -8.65 6.24
CA ARG A 63 -5.43 -7.84 6.61
C ARG A 63 -5.66 -6.80 5.53
N THR A 64 -6.92 -6.42 5.35
CA THR A 64 -7.30 -5.34 4.45
C THR A 64 -8.19 -4.32 5.16
N VAL A 65 -8.49 -3.24 4.47
CA VAL A 65 -9.42 -2.22 4.92
C VAL A 65 -10.49 -2.00 3.87
N SER A 66 -11.69 -1.65 4.31
CA SER A 66 -12.78 -1.18 3.46
C SER A 66 -13.24 0.20 3.93
N PHE A 67 -13.78 0.97 3.01
CA PHE A 67 -14.24 2.33 3.30
C PHE A 67 -15.71 2.48 2.97
N LYS A 68 -16.44 3.15 3.88
CA LYS A 68 -17.78 3.67 3.60
C LYS A 68 -17.70 5.18 3.51
N THR A 69 -17.82 5.69 2.30
CA THR A 69 -17.74 7.13 2.03
C THR A 69 -19.15 7.69 1.86
N ARG A 70 -19.41 8.83 2.51
CA ARG A 70 -20.68 9.56 2.40
C ARG A 70 -20.49 11.06 2.47
N ILE A 71 -21.50 11.79 2.03
CA ILE A 71 -21.60 13.24 2.14
C ILE A 71 -22.43 13.58 3.37
N GLU A 72 -21.89 14.44 4.23
CA GLU A 72 -22.59 15.00 5.38
C GLU A 72 -23.08 16.42 5.09
N ASN A 73 -24.30 16.73 5.53
CA ASN A 73 -24.88 18.06 5.38
C ASN A 73 -24.46 18.98 6.55
N THR A 74 -23.17 19.10 6.73
CA THR A 74 -22.53 19.99 7.70
C THR A 74 -21.23 20.52 7.13
N PRO A 75 -20.86 21.77 7.38
CA PRO A 75 -19.59 22.33 6.89
C PRO A 75 -18.36 21.73 7.60
N ASN A 76 -18.55 21.11 8.76
CA ASN A 76 -17.49 20.51 9.56
C ASN A 76 -18.09 19.38 10.41
N TYR A 77 -17.64 18.14 10.17
CA TYR A 77 -18.14 16.96 10.86
C TYR A 77 -17.39 16.69 12.16
N GLN A 78 -16.05 16.66 12.10
CA GLN A 78 -15.21 16.29 13.23
C GLN A 78 -14.09 17.32 13.55
N GLY A 79 -13.88 18.31 12.69
CA GLY A 79 -12.89 19.38 12.90
C GLY A 79 -11.45 18.99 12.68
N ASN A 80 -11.20 17.78 12.16
CA ASN A 80 -9.85 17.26 11.90
C ASN A 80 -9.88 16.31 10.72
N ALA A 81 -8.75 16.18 10.01
CA ALA A 81 -8.64 15.30 8.85
C ALA A 81 -8.85 13.83 9.21
N VAL A 82 -8.32 13.38 10.36
CA VAL A 82 -8.40 11.98 10.78
C VAL A 82 -8.65 11.89 12.29
N VAL A 83 -9.66 11.11 12.67
CA VAL A 83 -9.93 10.72 14.06
C VAL A 83 -9.91 9.20 14.16
N ASN A 84 -9.07 8.66 15.04
CA ASN A 84 -9.00 7.23 15.32
C ASN A 84 -9.94 6.84 16.46
N TYR A 85 -10.61 5.70 16.30
CA TYR A 85 -11.54 5.14 17.27
C TYR A 85 -10.95 3.85 17.84
N THR A 86 -10.81 3.79 19.16
CA THR A 86 -10.20 2.66 19.89
C THR A 86 -11.22 1.87 20.73
N SER A 87 -12.48 2.31 20.75
CA SER A 87 -13.54 1.64 21.48
C SER A 87 -14.03 0.39 20.75
N HIS A 88 -14.26 -0.70 21.47
CA HIS A 88 -14.90 -1.91 20.93
C HIS A 88 -16.34 -1.70 20.46
N ASN A 89 -16.99 -0.62 20.91
CA ASN A 89 -18.37 -0.31 20.51
C ASN A 89 -18.47 0.33 19.13
N GLU A 90 -17.33 0.82 18.59
CA GLU A 90 -17.28 1.41 17.26
C GLU A 90 -16.81 0.37 16.24
N PRO A 91 -17.57 0.16 15.15
CA PRO A 91 -17.23 -0.88 14.17
C PRO A 91 -16.11 -0.45 13.20
N TYR A 92 -15.75 0.83 13.16
CA TYR A 92 -14.70 1.40 12.32
C TYR A 92 -13.49 1.80 13.16
N THR A 93 -12.32 1.79 12.54
CA THR A 93 -11.04 2.11 13.19
C THR A 93 -10.71 3.58 13.12
N ARG A 94 -11.23 4.27 12.09
CA ARG A 94 -11.07 5.74 11.94
C ARG A 94 -12.15 6.34 11.06
N VAL A 95 -12.31 7.66 11.22
CA VAL A 95 -13.08 8.50 10.32
C VAL A 95 -12.14 9.52 9.70
N ILE A 96 -12.23 9.66 8.38
CA ILE A 96 -11.45 10.62 7.59
C ILE A 96 -12.43 11.69 7.10
N GLU A 97 -12.19 12.96 7.43
CA GLU A 97 -12.90 14.11 6.87
C GLU A 97 -12.02 14.78 5.83
N HIS A 98 -12.31 14.55 4.56
CA HIS A 98 -11.42 14.84 3.46
C HIS A 98 -11.09 16.33 3.28
N LYS A 99 -12.02 17.23 3.57
CA LYS A 99 -11.80 18.68 3.38
C LYS A 99 -10.68 19.26 4.26
N HIS A 100 -10.32 18.59 5.36
CA HIS A 100 -9.24 19.05 6.25
C HIS A 100 -7.84 18.67 5.76
N PHE A 101 -7.72 17.99 4.62
CA PHE A 101 -6.42 17.88 3.95
C PHE A 101 -6.17 19.12 3.11
N GLU A 102 -5.09 19.83 3.41
CA GLU A 102 -4.72 21.09 2.74
C GLU A 102 -4.54 20.98 1.22
N MET A 103 -4.34 19.74 0.73
CA MET A 103 -4.20 19.46 -0.70
C MET A 103 -5.39 19.90 -1.56
N PHE A 104 -6.58 20.04 -0.96
CA PHE A 104 -7.79 20.49 -1.66
C PHE A 104 -7.93 22.02 -1.72
N GLY A 105 -7.03 22.76 -1.07
CA GLY A 105 -7.05 24.22 -1.01
C GLY A 105 -8.10 24.79 -0.05
N GLN A 106 -8.13 26.11 0.07
CA GLN A 106 -9.00 26.81 1.03
C GLN A 106 -10.47 26.89 0.61
N ASP A 107 -10.75 26.77 -0.70
CA ASP A 107 -12.12 26.91 -1.22
C ASP A 107 -13.07 25.81 -0.76
N VAL A 108 -12.55 24.64 -0.38
CA VAL A 108 -13.36 23.54 0.15
C VAL A 108 -14.08 23.92 1.46
N TYR A 109 -13.52 24.86 2.22
CA TYR A 109 -14.12 25.33 3.49
C TYR A 109 -15.32 26.26 3.29
N LYS A 110 -15.55 26.76 2.06
CA LYS A 110 -16.74 27.54 1.71
C LYS A 110 -17.98 26.66 1.50
N ASN A 111 -17.78 25.34 1.35
CA ASN A 111 -18.86 24.39 1.13
C ASN A 111 -19.53 24.03 2.48
N ASP A 112 -20.86 24.11 2.51
CA ASP A 112 -21.71 23.76 3.65
C ASP A 112 -21.85 22.24 3.88
N LYS A 113 -21.22 21.43 3.00
CA LYS A 113 -21.17 19.96 3.09
C LYS A 113 -19.73 19.48 3.22
N THR A 114 -19.58 18.28 3.76
CA THR A 114 -18.29 17.62 3.85
C THR A 114 -18.37 16.15 3.41
N VAL A 115 -17.26 15.60 2.97
CA VAL A 115 -17.13 14.17 2.64
C VAL A 115 -16.37 13.49 3.76
N ILE A 116 -16.92 12.41 4.28
CA ILE A 116 -16.25 11.56 5.27
C ILE A 116 -16.15 10.13 4.76
N SER A 117 -15.09 9.44 5.20
CA SER A 117 -14.88 8.00 4.99
C SER A 117 -14.64 7.31 6.31
N GLU A 118 -15.47 6.32 6.64
CA GLU A 118 -15.24 5.39 7.74
C GLU A 118 -14.39 4.23 7.26
N GLU A 119 -13.29 3.95 7.95
CA GLU A 119 -12.38 2.84 7.64
C GLU A 119 -12.70 1.65 8.53
N TYR A 120 -12.92 0.49 7.90
CA TYR A 120 -13.18 -0.78 8.57
C TYR A 120 -12.01 -1.73 8.33
N SER A 121 -11.42 -2.26 9.40
CA SER A 121 -10.44 -3.34 9.29
C SER A 121 -11.16 -4.66 9.06
N THR A 122 -10.81 -5.36 7.99
CA THR A 122 -11.43 -6.63 7.59
C THR A 122 -10.38 -7.70 7.30
N GLU A 123 -10.82 -8.96 7.29
CA GLU A 123 -10.00 -10.05 6.79
C GLU A 123 -9.81 -9.91 5.28
N TYR A 124 -8.61 -10.25 4.82
CA TYR A 124 -8.30 -10.28 3.41
C TYR A 124 -8.96 -11.50 2.74
N MET A 125 -9.54 -11.27 1.57
CA MET A 125 -10.01 -12.33 0.66
C MET A 125 -9.38 -12.12 -0.72
N ASP A 126 -9.24 -13.20 -1.48
CA ASP A 126 -8.69 -13.15 -2.84
C ASP A 126 -9.42 -12.10 -3.69
N GLY A 127 -8.66 -11.21 -4.32
CA GLY A 127 -9.18 -10.09 -5.11
C GLY A 127 -9.29 -8.75 -4.37
N MET A 128 -9.04 -8.73 -3.05
CA MET A 128 -8.89 -7.50 -2.28
C MET A 128 -7.43 -7.01 -2.30
N GLU A 129 -7.22 -5.76 -1.90
CA GLU A 129 -5.88 -5.22 -1.70
C GLU A 129 -5.30 -5.68 -0.36
N PRO A 130 -4.10 -6.28 -0.31
CA PRO A 130 -3.41 -6.65 0.91
C PRO A 130 -2.75 -5.42 1.55
N TYR A 131 -3.30 -4.93 2.68
CA TYR A 131 -2.79 -3.73 3.35
C TYR A 131 -1.73 -4.02 4.40
N TYR A 132 -1.98 -5.02 5.25
CA TYR A 132 -1.13 -5.30 6.41
C TYR A 132 -0.81 -6.79 6.49
N PRO A 133 0.47 -7.17 6.65
CA PRO A 133 0.83 -8.56 6.91
C PRO A 133 0.30 -8.99 8.29
N VAL A 134 -0.18 -10.23 8.40
CA VAL A 134 -0.52 -10.84 9.68
C VAL A 134 0.76 -11.27 10.38
N ASN A 135 1.05 -10.62 11.50
CA ASN A 135 2.35 -10.74 12.18
C ASN A 135 2.26 -11.75 13.34
N ASP A 136 1.93 -13.00 13.01
CA ASP A 136 1.92 -14.13 13.94
C ASP A 136 3.11 -15.09 13.71
N GLU A 137 3.28 -16.07 14.57
CA GLU A 137 4.38 -17.04 14.52
C GLU A 137 4.35 -17.86 13.22
N ARG A 138 3.17 -18.32 12.79
CA ARG A 138 2.98 -19.10 11.56
C ARG A 138 3.43 -18.30 10.33
N ASN A 139 2.88 -17.10 10.18
CA ASN A 139 3.15 -16.25 9.02
C ASN A 139 4.60 -15.76 9.00
N ASN A 140 5.17 -15.41 10.15
CA ASN A 140 6.56 -15.02 10.26
C ASN A 140 7.51 -16.15 9.87
N ALA A 141 7.24 -17.39 10.33
CA ALA A 141 8.02 -18.56 9.95
C ALA A 141 7.89 -18.89 8.45
N LEU A 142 6.68 -18.73 7.88
CA LEU A 142 6.44 -18.95 6.45
C LEU A 142 7.13 -17.88 5.60
N ALA A 143 7.02 -16.62 5.97
CA ALA A 143 7.69 -15.51 5.29
C ALA A 143 9.22 -15.69 5.27
N GLU A 144 9.80 -16.18 6.38
CA GLU A 144 11.24 -16.45 6.43
C GLU A 144 11.66 -17.58 5.46
N LYS A 145 10.82 -18.58 5.27
CA LYS A 145 11.07 -19.62 4.25
C LYS A 145 11.05 -19.02 2.83
N TYR A 146 10.10 -18.14 2.52
CA TYR A 146 10.05 -17.43 1.23
C TYR A 146 11.27 -16.52 1.03
N ARG A 147 11.71 -15.79 2.04
CA ARG A 147 12.95 -14.98 1.98
C ARG A 147 14.19 -15.83 1.66
N LYS A 148 14.25 -17.07 2.18
CA LYS A 148 15.33 -18.01 1.82
C LYS A 148 15.25 -18.47 0.36
N LEU A 149 14.06 -18.61 -0.22
CA LEU A 149 13.90 -18.85 -1.65
C LEU A 149 14.30 -17.61 -2.46
N ALA A 150 13.84 -16.43 -2.08
CA ALA A 150 14.14 -15.17 -2.73
C ALA A 150 15.65 -14.90 -2.85
N LYS A 151 16.45 -15.26 -1.82
CA LYS A 151 17.92 -15.15 -1.84
C LYS A 151 18.60 -16.02 -2.91
N LYS A 152 17.90 -16.99 -3.48
CA LYS A 152 18.44 -17.85 -4.56
C LYS A 152 18.18 -17.26 -5.95
N GLU A 153 17.28 -16.30 -6.06
CA GLU A 153 16.97 -15.60 -7.29
C GLU A 153 18.08 -14.57 -7.60
N LYS A 154 18.92 -14.86 -8.60
CA LYS A 154 20.15 -14.05 -8.83
C LYS A 154 19.88 -12.65 -9.37
N ASN A 155 18.80 -12.50 -10.17
CA ASN A 155 18.51 -11.25 -10.88
C ASN A 155 17.15 -10.65 -10.46
N VAL A 156 16.63 -11.03 -9.29
CA VAL A 156 15.37 -10.51 -8.74
C VAL A 156 15.63 -9.85 -7.40
N ILE A 157 15.22 -8.60 -7.28
CA ILE A 157 15.22 -7.86 -6.03
C ILE A 157 13.77 -7.83 -5.54
N PHE A 158 13.52 -8.39 -4.37
CA PHE A 158 12.21 -8.31 -3.71
C PHE A 158 12.17 -7.06 -2.85
N GLY A 159 11.17 -6.19 -3.08
CA GLY A 159 11.03 -4.92 -2.38
C GLY A 159 9.60 -4.60 -1.99
N GLY A 160 9.41 -3.54 -1.24
CA GLY A 160 8.10 -3.07 -0.81
C GLY A 160 7.44 -3.95 0.25
N ARG A 161 6.23 -3.56 0.67
CA ARG A 161 5.47 -4.26 1.72
C ARG A 161 5.18 -5.72 1.37
N LEU A 162 4.75 -5.96 0.15
CA LEU A 162 4.28 -7.27 -0.30
C LEU A 162 5.47 -8.19 -0.59
N GLY A 163 6.50 -7.69 -1.30
CA GLY A 163 7.69 -8.47 -1.66
C GLY A 163 8.57 -8.83 -0.46
N LEU A 164 8.51 -8.07 0.63
CA LEU A 164 9.23 -8.35 1.86
C LEU A 164 8.35 -8.95 2.97
N TYR A 165 7.04 -9.02 2.76
CA TYR A 165 6.07 -9.37 3.80
C TYR A 165 6.34 -8.59 5.09
N LYS A 166 6.36 -7.24 4.98
CA LYS A 166 6.72 -6.36 6.09
C LYS A 166 5.91 -5.07 6.03
N TYR A 167 5.47 -4.60 7.19
CA TYR A 167 4.87 -3.28 7.28
C TYR A 167 5.95 -2.19 7.11
N PHE A 168 5.67 -1.26 6.19
CA PHE A 168 6.45 -0.06 5.97
C PHE A 168 5.54 1.15 5.85
N ASP A 169 5.93 2.25 6.47
CA ASP A 169 5.48 3.58 6.06
C ASP A 169 6.23 4.03 4.81
N MET A 170 5.81 5.15 4.20
CA MET A 170 6.37 5.61 2.92
C MET A 170 7.87 5.93 3.00
N ALA A 171 8.32 6.62 4.04
CA ALA A 171 9.73 6.97 4.17
C ALA A 171 10.64 5.73 4.33
N PRO A 172 10.36 4.76 5.22
CA PRO A 172 11.14 3.53 5.31
C PRO A 172 11.15 2.68 4.04
N VAL A 173 10.05 2.65 3.24
CA VAL A 173 10.06 1.88 1.99
C VAL A 173 10.93 2.53 0.92
N ILE A 174 10.97 3.86 0.86
CA ILE A 174 11.87 4.61 -0.03
C ILE A 174 13.33 4.41 0.40
N GLU A 175 13.61 4.49 1.69
CA GLU A 175 14.96 4.22 2.23
C GLU A 175 15.44 2.80 1.89
N GLN A 176 14.56 1.80 2.02
CA GLN A 176 14.87 0.43 1.64
C GLN A 176 15.21 0.34 0.14
N ALA A 177 14.39 0.93 -0.73
CA ALA A 177 14.64 0.94 -2.17
C ALA A 177 15.98 1.59 -2.53
N LEU A 178 16.31 2.74 -1.92
CA LEU A 178 17.59 3.42 -2.13
C LEU A 178 18.80 2.58 -1.65
N ASN A 179 18.63 1.77 -0.62
CA ASN A 179 19.70 0.88 -0.14
C ASN A 179 19.86 -0.35 -1.07
N ASP A 180 18.76 -0.90 -1.58
CA ASP A 180 18.80 -2.02 -2.52
C ASP A 180 19.44 -1.64 -3.86
N CYS A 181 19.28 -0.39 -4.31
CA CYS A 181 19.94 0.13 -5.52
C CYS A 181 21.46 0.31 -5.41
N LYS A 182 22.03 0.26 -4.20
CA LYS A 182 23.50 0.38 -3.97
C LYS A 182 24.22 -0.95 -4.07
N GLN A 183 23.49 -2.06 -4.17
CA GLN A 183 24.02 -3.42 -4.32
C GLN A 183 24.04 -3.82 -5.80
#